data_eeed4806ae5d50ef5502d360ab8bd2b7
#
_entry.id   eeed4806ae5d50ef5502d360ab8bd2b7
#
_cell.length_a   1.000
_cell.length_b   1.000
_cell.length_c   1.000
_cell.angle_alpha   90.00
_cell.angle_beta   90.00
_cell.angle_gamma   90.00
#
_symmetry.space_group_name_H-M   'P 1'
#
loop_
_entity.id
_entity.type
_entity.pdbx_description
1 polymer ?
#
loop_
_entity_poly.entity_id
_entity_poly.type
_entity_poly.pdbx_seq_one_letter_code
_entity_poly.pdbx_strand_id
1 'polypeptide(L)'
;MPGSSVHGKIVFMNKDEHIIVMNFSGIYRQQFFQENEEQNKKISWVEVQDLPGSNCYCDEDALTHIREKIKEYGPEGIHFLDSGNYHYMSRIWMEKITVPFRLLVFDNHTDMQLPAFGGLLSCGGWIAAALEELPMLKEVIMIGPDQSAFDQVEKGLQERVRFLSREILLDMDETETEAFLMSVSKDLPIYISVDKDVLCTEDAATIWSQGDMAFRALARYLKVIMKEQNVLTLDICGECDPDCLEHNDRNEYVNRELLNMWKEWRKHHEK
;
A
#
# COMPACT_ATOMS: atom_id res chain seq x y z
N MET A 1 17.27 -40.73 -3.47
CA MET A 1 16.31 -40.27 -2.47
C MET A 1 15.76 -38.94 -2.99
N PRO A 2 14.49 -38.81 -3.41
CA PRO A 2 13.96 -37.54 -3.84
C PRO A 2 13.58 -36.70 -2.62
N GLY A 3 14.09 -35.46 -2.58
CA GLY A 3 13.77 -34.49 -1.54
C GLY A 3 12.31 -34.05 -1.66
N SER A 4 11.54 -34.29 -0.61
CA SER A 4 10.19 -33.77 -0.45
C SER A 4 10.24 -32.25 -0.32
N SER A 5 9.75 -31.52 -1.33
CA SER A 5 9.44 -30.11 -1.21
C SER A 5 8.28 -29.95 -0.24
N VAL A 6 8.57 -29.49 0.95
CA VAL A 6 7.55 -29.07 1.93
C VAL A 6 7.01 -27.72 1.43
N HIS A 7 5.99 -27.74 0.60
CA HIS A 7 5.15 -26.58 0.38
C HIS A 7 4.29 -26.41 1.65
N GLY A 8 4.80 -25.66 2.61
CA GLY A 8 4.02 -25.24 3.75
C GLY A 8 2.89 -24.36 3.26
N LYS A 9 1.65 -24.88 3.21
CA LYS A 9 0.47 -24.03 3.11
C LYS A 9 0.51 -23.11 4.33
N ILE A 10 0.72 -21.82 4.09
CA ILE A 10 0.54 -20.79 5.13
C ILE A 10 -0.95 -20.81 5.44
N VAL A 11 -1.31 -21.36 6.58
CA VAL A 11 -2.69 -21.38 7.09
C VAL A 11 -2.87 -20.06 7.83
N PHE A 12 -3.40 -19.05 7.17
CA PHE A 12 -3.85 -17.85 7.82
C PHE A 12 -5.11 -18.16 8.64
N MET A 13 -5.00 -17.98 9.95
CA MET A 13 -6.09 -18.24 10.89
C MET A 13 -6.89 -16.94 11.13
N ASN A 14 -7.62 -16.48 10.14
CA ASN A 14 -8.90 -15.81 10.35
C ASN A 14 -9.63 -15.63 9.02
N LYS A 15 -10.88 -16.11 8.93
CA LYS A 15 -11.68 -16.10 7.70
C LYS A 15 -12.50 -14.82 7.50
N ASP A 16 -12.32 -13.83 8.36
CA ASP A 16 -13.10 -12.61 8.27
C ASP A 16 -12.48 -11.66 7.23
N GLU A 17 -13.30 -11.17 6.31
CA GLU A 17 -12.93 -10.11 5.39
C GLU A 17 -12.53 -8.87 6.21
N HIS A 18 -11.23 -8.61 6.35
CA HIS A 18 -10.79 -7.41 7.03
C HIS A 18 -10.72 -6.25 6.04
N ILE A 19 -11.73 -5.41 6.07
CA ILE A 19 -11.71 -4.09 5.46
C ILE A 19 -11.46 -3.10 6.59
N ILE A 20 -10.31 -2.47 6.59
CA ILE A 20 -9.90 -1.56 7.67
C ILE A 20 -9.81 -0.15 7.13
N VAL A 21 -10.43 0.79 7.82
CA VAL A 21 -10.33 2.21 7.53
C VAL A 21 -9.59 2.89 8.68
N MET A 22 -8.37 3.38 8.41
CA MET A 22 -7.61 4.21 9.32
C MET A 22 -8.10 5.65 9.16
N ASN A 23 -8.85 6.15 10.13
CA ASN A 23 -9.48 7.45 10.04
C ASN A 23 -8.65 8.51 10.78
N PHE A 24 -7.72 9.16 10.07
CA PHE A 24 -6.88 10.23 10.61
C PHE A 24 -7.47 11.62 10.38
N SER A 25 -7.90 11.91 9.15
CA SER A 25 -8.38 13.25 8.76
C SER A 25 -9.90 13.40 8.81
N GLY A 26 -10.63 12.29 8.82
CA GLY A 26 -12.09 12.28 8.69
C GLY A 26 -12.59 12.23 7.23
N ILE A 27 -11.70 12.22 6.23
CA ILE A 27 -12.06 12.25 4.81
C ILE A 27 -12.99 11.10 4.43
N TYR A 28 -12.76 9.90 4.93
CA TYR A 28 -13.59 8.74 4.62
C TYR A 28 -15.02 8.83 5.16
N ARG A 29 -15.29 9.70 6.14
CA ARG A 29 -16.65 9.98 6.62
C ARG A 29 -17.48 10.80 5.61
N GLN A 30 -16.82 11.36 4.60
CA GLN A 30 -17.44 12.13 3.52
C GLN A 30 -17.60 11.29 2.24
N GLN A 31 -17.16 10.04 2.23
CA GLN A 31 -17.22 9.10 1.11
C GLN A 31 -18.24 8.00 1.39
N PHE A 32 -18.80 7.39 0.34
CA PHE A 32 -19.85 6.37 0.42
C PHE A 32 -19.42 5.01 -0.15
N PHE A 33 -18.16 4.84 -0.54
CA PHE A 33 -17.67 3.60 -1.14
C PHE A 33 -17.84 2.38 -0.22
N GLN A 34 -17.89 2.60 1.10
CA GLN A 34 -17.98 1.57 2.15
C GLN A 34 -19.39 1.31 2.67
N GLU A 35 -20.43 2.06 2.28
CA GLU A 35 -21.78 2.01 2.89
C GLU A 35 -22.37 0.60 2.95
N ASN A 36 -22.26 -0.18 1.87
CA ASN A 36 -22.77 -1.54 1.83
C ASN A 36 -22.03 -2.47 2.81
N GLU A 37 -20.78 -2.22 3.05
CA GLU A 37 -19.91 -3.02 3.93
C GLU A 37 -20.15 -2.67 5.40
N GLU A 38 -20.41 -1.40 5.72
CA GLU A 38 -20.82 -0.95 7.05
C GLU A 38 -22.15 -1.58 7.46
N GLN A 39 -23.15 -1.59 6.57
CA GLN A 39 -24.43 -2.23 6.81
C GLN A 39 -24.27 -3.74 7.11
N ASN A 40 -23.31 -4.40 6.49
CA ASN A 40 -22.98 -5.80 6.70
C ASN A 40 -21.98 -6.03 7.84
N LYS A 41 -21.53 -4.99 8.56
CA LYS A 41 -20.52 -5.04 9.63
C LYS A 41 -19.21 -5.68 9.23
N LYS A 42 -18.80 -5.47 7.97
CA LYS A 42 -17.55 -6.02 7.42
C LYS A 42 -16.39 -5.06 7.53
N ILE A 43 -16.63 -3.79 7.85
CA ILE A 43 -15.62 -2.73 7.97
C ILE A 43 -15.27 -2.51 9.44
N SER A 44 -13.98 -2.37 9.69
CA SER A 44 -13.43 -1.94 10.96
C SER A 44 -12.86 -0.53 10.83
N TRP A 45 -13.45 0.39 11.57
CA TRP A 45 -12.96 1.76 11.68
C TRP A 45 -11.94 1.85 12.82
N VAL A 46 -10.74 2.31 12.51
CA VAL A 46 -9.71 2.64 13.50
C VAL A 46 -9.65 4.15 13.61
N GLU A 47 -10.27 4.67 14.67
CA GLU A 47 -10.33 6.11 14.93
C GLU A 47 -9.03 6.60 15.56
N VAL A 48 -8.33 7.42 14.81
CA VAL A 48 -7.04 8.04 15.16
C VAL A 48 -6.99 9.51 14.76
N GLN A 49 -8.17 10.14 14.64
CA GLN A 49 -8.28 11.57 14.37
C GLN A 49 -7.60 12.38 15.48
N ASP A 50 -7.01 13.49 15.09
CA ASP A 50 -6.34 14.43 15.99
C ASP A 50 -5.26 13.79 16.89
N LEU A 51 -4.71 12.63 16.48
CA LEU A 51 -3.63 12.00 17.21
C LEU A 51 -2.36 12.87 17.08
N PRO A 52 -1.87 13.48 18.18
CA PRO A 52 -0.67 14.30 18.12
C PRO A 52 0.53 13.46 17.66
N GLY A 53 1.44 14.08 16.93
CA GLY A 53 2.67 13.42 16.48
C GLY A 53 2.50 12.42 15.35
N SER A 54 1.32 12.37 14.67
CA SER A 54 1.04 11.41 13.61
C SER A 54 1.06 11.99 12.18
N ASN A 55 1.04 13.31 12.02
CA ASN A 55 0.92 13.93 10.69
C ASN A 55 2.29 14.05 10.01
N CYS A 56 2.47 13.44 8.84
CA CYS A 56 3.72 13.28 8.06
C CYS A 56 4.82 12.50 8.80
N TYR A 57 4.92 12.65 10.09
CA TYR A 57 5.85 11.96 10.99
C TYR A 57 5.07 11.24 12.07
N CYS A 58 5.58 10.08 12.48
CA CYS A 58 5.00 9.31 13.57
C CYS A 58 6.01 9.23 14.71
N ASP A 59 5.75 9.98 15.79
CA ASP A 59 6.58 9.90 16.99
C ASP A 59 6.29 8.62 17.80
N GLU A 60 7.09 8.35 18.82
CA GLU A 60 6.99 7.13 19.63
C GLU A 60 5.66 7.01 20.38
N ASP A 61 5.07 8.12 20.80
CA ASP A 61 3.78 8.11 21.51
C ASP A 61 2.65 7.80 20.53
N ALA A 62 2.65 8.44 19.35
CA ALA A 62 1.71 8.17 18.27
C ALA A 62 1.83 6.71 17.78
N LEU A 63 3.06 6.23 17.56
CA LEU A 63 3.35 4.86 17.13
C LEU A 63 2.82 3.83 18.14
N THR A 64 3.05 4.06 19.42
CA THR A 64 2.54 3.20 20.49
C THR A 64 1.02 3.18 20.52
N HIS A 65 0.38 4.35 20.37
CA HIS A 65 -1.08 4.46 20.32
C HIS A 65 -1.67 3.73 19.12
N ILE A 66 -1.08 3.91 17.94
CA ILE A 66 -1.53 3.23 16.71
C ILE A 66 -1.40 1.72 16.85
N ARG A 67 -0.25 1.21 17.32
CA ARG A 67 -0.03 -0.23 17.55
C ARG A 67 -1.05 -0.83 18.49
N GLU A 68 -1.41 -0.12 19.57
CA GLU A 68 -2.44 -0.57 20.51
C GLU A 68 -3.82 -0.63 19.84
N LYS A 69 -4.17 0.36 19.00
CA LYS A 69 -5.44 0.39 18.27
C LYS A 69 -5.59 -0.76 17.28
N ILE A 70 -4.50 -1.17 16.63
CA ILE A 70 -4.53 -2.22 15.60
C ILE A 70 -4.09 -3.60 16.12
N LYS A 71 -3.83 -3.77 17.40
CA LYS A 71 -3.24 -5.00 17.96
C LYS A 71 -4.03 -6.27 17.66
N GLU A 72 -5.37 -6.18 17.68
CA GLU A 72 -6.27 -7.31 17.49
C GLU A 72 -6.47 -7.71 16.01
N TYR A 73 -6.00 -6.87 15.06
CA TYR A 73 -6.11 -7.14 13.63
C TYR A 73 -4.85 -7.86 13.13
N GLY A 74 -5.02 -8.81 12.20
CA GLY A 74 -3.94 -9.37 11.40
C GLY A 74 -3.40 -8.36 10.38
N PRO A 75 -2.30 -8.68 9.67
CA PRO A 75 -1.82 -7.84 8.58
C PRO A 75 -2.60 -8.02 7.28
N GLU A 76 -3.43 -9.06 7.17
CA GLU A 76 -4.14 -9.42 5.95
C GLU A 76 -5.40 -8.57 5.78
N GLY A 77 -5.68 -8.18 4.55
CA GLY A 77 -6.91 -7.44 4.24
C GLY A 77 -6.72 -6.36 3.20
N ILE A 78 -7.71 -5.49 3.13
CA ILE A 78 -7.61 -4.22 2.42
C ILE A 78 -7.68 -3.09 3.45
N HIS A 79 -6.70 -2.21 3.42
CA HIS A 79 -6.60 -1.10 4.36
C HIS A 79 -6.65 0.23 3.62
N PHE A 80 -7.52 1.12 4.07
CA PHE A 80 -7.60 2.49 3.60
C PHE A 80 -6.85 3.38 4.62
N LEU A 81 -5.75 4.00 4.21
CA LEU A 81 -4.76 4.61 5.10
C LEU A 81 -4.84 6.13 5.19
N ASP A 82 -5.88 6.75 4.59
CA ASP A 82 -6.06 8.21 4.55
C ASP A 82 -5.11 8.89 3.52
N SER A 83 -4.65 10.11 3.77
CA SER A 83 -3.77 10.84 2.86
C SER A 83 -2.34 10.33 2.87
N GLY A 84 -1.54 10.73 1.87
CA GLY A 84 -0.12 10.38 1.79
C GLY A 84 0.71 10.74 3.03
N ASN A 85 0.23 11.67 3.88
CA ASN A 85 0.86 11.98 5.17
C ASN A 85 0.93 10.76 6.11
N TYR A 86 0.08 9.78 5.90
CA TYR A 86 -0.01 8.57 6.74
C TYR A 86 0.46 7.31 6.03
N HIS A 87 1.16 7.44 4.88
CA HIS A 87 1.64 6.27 4.12
C HIS A 87 2.59 5.36 4.94
N TYR A 88 3.25 5.90 5.96
CA TYR A 88 4.04 5.11 6.92
C TYR A 88 3.24 4.00 7.63
N MET A 89 1.90 4.06 7.59
CA MET A 89 1.05 3.00 8.15
C MET A 89 1.31 1.65 7.50
N SER A 90 1.66 1.61 6.19
CA SER A 90 2.04 0.37 5.51
C SER A 90 3.20 -0.33 6.22
N ARG A 91 4.22 0.42 6.67
CA ARG A 91 5.32 -0.16 7.46
C ARG A 91 4.82 -0.72 8.80
N ILE A 92 3.90 -0.02 9.48
CA ILE A 92 3.35 -0.47 10.77
C ILE A 92 2.53 -1.76 10.60
N TRP A 93 1.74 -1.87 9.53
CA TRP A 93 1.03 -3.11 9.20
C TRP A 93 1.99 -4.26 8.87
N MET A 94 3.06 -3.99 8.11
CA MET A 94 4.07 -5.00 7.75
C MET A 94 4.84 -5.54 8.96
N GLU A 95 4.93 -4.82 10.10
CA GLU A 95 5.52 -5.35 11.35
C GLU A 95 4.86 -6.64 11.83
N LYS A 96 3.60 -6.86 11.48
CA LYS A 96 2.80 -8.01 11.91
C LYS A 96 3.02 -9.26 11.05
N ILE A 97 3.77 -9.14 9.94
CA ILE A 97 4.06 -10.25 9.03
C ILE A 97 5.23 -11.07 9.57
N THR A 98 4.98 -12.34 9.81
CA THR A 98 5.95 -13.27 10.43
C THR A 98 6.63 -14.22 9.43
N VAL A 99 6.32 -14.10 8.15
CA VAL A 99 6.89 -14.91 7.07
C VAL A 99 7.64 -14.01 6.08
N PRO A 100 8.66 -14.53 5.37
CA PRO A 100 9.31 -13.76 4.31
C PRO A 100 8.31 -13.31 3.25
N PHE A 101 8.39 -12.04 2.84
CA PHE A 101 7.47 -11.43 1.88
C PHE A 101 8.17 -10.38 1.01
N ARG A 102 7.48 -9.95 -0.06
CA ARG A 102 7.84 -8.81 -0.92
C ARG A 102 6.85 -7.67 -0.74
N LEU A 103 7.34 -6.46 -0.92
CA LEU A 103 6.51 -5.27 -1.05
C LEU A 103 6.44 -4.87 -2.52
N LEU A 104 5.24 -4.70 -3.05
CA LEU A 104 5.00 -4.00 -4.31
C LEU A 104 4.37 -2.65 -3.98
N VAL A 105 4.99 -1.58 -4.43
CA VAL A 105 4.48 -0.23 -4.20
C VAL A 105 4.25 0.50 -5.52
N PHE A 106 3.09 1.15 -5.64
CA PHE A 106 2.75 2.13 -6.66
C PHE A 106 2.70 3.49 -5.99
N ASP A 107 3.55 4.41 -6.42
CA ASP A 107 3.74 5.70 -5.76
C ASP A 107 4.37 6.68 -6.75
N ASN A 108 4.15 7.96 -6.60
CA ASN A 108 4.89 9.00 -7.33
C ASN A 108 6.21 9.39 -6.63
N HIS A 109 6.37 8.99 -5.37
CA HIS A 109 7.52 9.27 -4.53
C HIS A 109 8.29 7.99 -4.21
N THR A 110 9.57 8.12 -3.86
CA THR A 110 10.37 6.94 -3.48
C THR A 110 10.11 6.46 -2.07
N ASP A 111 9.66 7.34 -1.19
CA ASP A 111 9.46 7.09 0.25
C ASP A 111 10.66 6.42 0.94
N MET A 112 11.85 6.72 0.42
CA MET A 112 13.13 6.17 0.87
C MET A 112 14.09 7.27 1.39
N GLN A 113 13.55 8.39 1.85
CA GLN A 113 14.35 9.44 2.49
C GLN A 113 14.90 8.93 3.81
N LEU A 114 16.17 9.23 4.06
CA LEU A 114 16.76 8.94 5.36
C LEU A 114 16.13 9.83 6.44
N PRO A 115 15.96 9.34 7.67
CA PRO A 115 15.33 10.09 8.74
C PRO A 115 16.07 11.42 9.02
N ALA A 116 15.35 12.53 8.89
CA ALA A 116 15.93 13.86 9.11
C ALA A 116 16.12 14.20 10.61
N PHE A 117 15.33 13.61 11.50
CA PHE A 117 15.29 13.94 12.92
C PHE A 117 15.27 12.67 13.79
N GLY A 118 16.43 12.23 14.26
CA GLY A 118 16.52 11.24 15.34
C GLY A 118 15.90 9.87 15.06
N GLY A 119 15.64 9.53 13.80
CA GLY A 119 15.06 8.22 13.43
C GLY A 119 13.52 8.19 13.46
N LEU A 120 12.83 9.33 13.44
CA LEU A 120 11.38 9.36 13.38
C LEU A 120 10.86 8.71 12.09
N LEU A 121 9.89 7.84 12.22
CA LEU A 121 9.16 7.27 11.08
C LEU A 121 8.40 8.38 10.35
N SER A 122 8.51 8.44 9.02
CA SER A 122 7.86 9.48 8.22
C SER A 122 7.20 8.89 6.98
N CYS A 123 6.24 9.63 6.41
CA CYS A 123 5.62 9.25 5.13
C CYS A 123 6.66 9.14 4.01
N GLY A 124 7.62 10.05 3.92
CA GLY A 124 8.65 10.04 2.87
C GLY A 124 9.85 9.11 3.15
N GLY A 125 9.87 8.37 4.26
CA GLY A 125 11.00 7.50 4.64
C GLY A 125 10.61 6.09 5.07
N TRP A 126 9.35 5.73 4.99
CA TRP A 126 8.85 4.48 5.55
C TRP A 126 9.39 3.22 4.84
N ILE A 127 9.68 3.29 3.54
CA ILE A 127 10.25 2.17 2.79
C ILE A 127 11.69 1.93 3.22
N ALA A 128 12.50 2.99 3.39
CA ALA A 128 13.86 2.85 3.92
C ALA A 128 13.83 2.20 5.32
N ALA A 129 12.99 2.72 6.21
CA ALA A 129 12.80 2.16 7.55
C ALA A 129 12.34 0.68 7.51
N ALA A 130 11.40 0.34 6.61
CA ALA A 130 10.95 -1.04 6.45
C ALA A 130 12.08 -1.98 5.98
N LEU A 131 12.90 -1.53 5.02
CA LEU A 131 14.04 -2.30 4.52
C LEU A 131 15.10 -2.52 5.61
N GLU A 132 15.32 -1.57 6.49
CA GLU A 132 16.30 -1.67 7.58
C GLU A 132 15.80 -2.50 8.76
N GLU A 133 14.53 -2.33 9.13
CA GLU A 133 14.01 -2.80 10.42
C GLU A 133 13.16 -4.07 10.32
N LEU A 134 12.61 -4.41 9.13
CA LEU A 134 11.75 -5.56 8.96
C LEU A 134 12.51 -6.76 8.34
N PRO A 135 12.97 -7.71 9.11
CA PRO A 135 13.79 -8.84 8.61
C PRO A 135 13.02 -9.77 7.67
N MET A 136 11.67 -9.72 7.70
CA MET A 136 10.82 -10.52 6.81
C MET A 136 10.66 -9.89 5.45
N LEU A 137 10.86 -8.58 5.27
CA LEU A 137 10.85 -7.90 3.97
C LEU A 137 12.13 -8.25 3.19
N LYS A 138 11.98 -8.93 2.05
CA LYS A 138 13.10 -9.44 1.26
C LYS A 138 13.44 -8.58 0.05
N GLU A 139 12.44 -7.99 -0.57
CA GLU A 139 12.58 -7.21 -1.79
C GLU A 139 11.46 -6.18 -1.85
N VAL A 140 11.76 -5.02 -2.40
CA VAL A 140 10.76 -4.01 -2.78
C VAL A 140 10.69 -3.94 -4.30
N ILE A 141 9.49 -3.96 -4.86
CA ILE A 141 9.20 -3.65 -6.25
C ILE A 141 8.52 -2.28 -6.25
N MET A 142 9.18 -1.27 -6.80
CA MET A 142 8.71 0.11 -6.78
C MET A 142 8.39 0.58 -8.20
N ILE A 143 7.20 1.12 -8.39
CA ILE A 143 6.68 1.53 -9.70
C ILE A 143 6.12 2.95 -9.59
N GLY A 144 6.62 3.87 -10.41
CA GLY A 144 6.04 5.19 -10.58
C GLY A 144 6.93 6.39 -10.31
N PRO A 145 7.87 6.37 -9.35
CA PRO A 145 8.71 7.55 -9.10
C PRO A 145 9.62 7.91 -10.28
N ASP A 146 10.02 9.17 -10.34
CA ASP A 146 11.02 9.63 -11.31
C ASP A 146 12.37 8.95 -11.09
N GLN A 147 13.09 8.66 -12.20
CA GLN A 147 14.45 8.12 -12.13
C GLN A 147 15.38 9.03 -11.32
N SER A 148 15.25 10.34 -11.50
CA SER A 148 16.09 11.32 -10.79
C SER A 148 15.87 11.32 -9.27
N ALA A 149 14.66 11.03 -8.81
CA ALA A 149 14.35 10.87 -7.38
C ALA A 149 14.95 9.57 -6.83
N PHE A 150 14.87 8.48 -7.60
CA PHE A 150 15.47 7.20 -7.21
C PHE A 150 17.00 7.25 -7.18
N ASP A 151 17.63 7.99 -8.07
CA ASP A 151 19.10 8.17 -8.10
C ASP A 151 19.65 8.86 -6.84
N GLN A 152 18.79 9.56 -6.08
CA GLN A 152 19.15 10.20 -4.81
C GLN A 152 19.04 9.28 -3.60
N VAL A 153 18.40 8.13 -3.75
CA VAL A 153 18.30 7.12 -2.69
C VAL A 153 19.71 6.54 -2.41
N GLU A 154 19.97 6.20 -1.14
CA GLU A 154 21.22 5.55 -0.76
C GLU A 154 21.45 4.25 -1.54
N LYS A 155 22.67 4.05 -2.06
CA LYS A 155 23.00 2.91 -2.94
C LYS A 155 22.71 1.54 -2.31
N GLY A 156 22.97 1.39 -1.02
CA GLY A 156 22.69 0.14 -0.32
C GLY A 156 21.19 -0.22 -0.28
N LEU A 157 20.33 0.80 -0.26
CA LEU A 157 18.87 0.61 -0.35
C LEU A 157 18.44 0.35 -1.79
N GLN A 158 19.03 1.06 -2.78
CA GLN A 158 18.71 0.83 -4.20
C GLN A 158 18.93 -0.64 -4.61
N GLU A 159 19.97 -1.30 -4.13
CA GLU A 159 20.29 -2.70 -4.44
C GLU A 159 19.21 -3.70 -3.98
N ARG A 160 18.32 -3.29 -3.08
CA ARG A 160 17.20 -4.07 -2.56
C ARG A 160 15.87 -3.77 -3.24
N VAL A 161 15.89 -2.86 -4.21
CA VAL A 161 14.70 -2.37 -4.92
C VAL A 161 14.76 -2.75 -6.38
N ARG A 162 13.71 -3.42 -6.85
CA ARG A 162 13.45 -3.58 -8.26
C ARG A 162 12.59 -2.40 -8.72
N PHE A 163 13.21 -1.50 -9.46
CA PHE A 163 12.62 -0.20 -9.78
C PHE A 163 12.13 -0.12 -11.23
N LEU A 164 10.94 0.47 -11.40
CA LEU A 164 10.38 0.80 -12.70
C LEU A 164 9.95 2.28 -12.67
N SER A 165 10.76 3.13 -13.26
CA SER A 165 10.54 4.57 -13.22
C SER A 165 9.35 5.02 -14.06
N ARG A 166 8.85 6.22 -13.74
CA ARG A 166 7.78 6.89 -14.47
C ARG A 166 8.13 7.05 -15.96
N GLU A 167 9.36 7.44 -16.27
CA GLU A 167 9.81 7.63 -17.65
C GLU A 167 9.78 6.32 -18.44
N ILE A 168 10.25 5.22 -17.84
CA ILE A 168 10.19 3.91 -18.47
C ILE A 168 8.75 3.46 -18.67
N LEU A 169 7.87 3.66 -17.67
CA LEU A 169 6.46 3.33 -17.79
C LEU A 169 5.75 4.06 -18.93
N LEU A 170 6.11 5.32 -19.18
CA LEU A 170 5.54 6.11 -20.29
C LEU A 170 5.98 5.58 -21.66
N ASP A 171 7.17 4.98 -21.74
CA ASP A 171 7.72 4.42 -22.99
C ASP A 171 7.27 2.95 -23.21
N MET A 172 6.91 2.21 -22.16
CA MET A 172 6.47 0.81 -22.24
C MET A 172 5.03 0.69 -22.73
N ASP A 173 4.78 -0.31 -23.54
CA ASP A 173 3.41 -0.72 -23.84
C ASP A 173 2.84 -1.57 -22.70
N GLU A 174 1.54 -1.86 -22.84
CA GLU A 174 0.79 -2.63 -21.84
C GLU A 174 1.37 -4.04 -21.64
N THR A 175 1.81 -4.68 -22.72
CA THR A 175 2.36 -6.04 -22.70
C THR A 175 3.71 -6.09 -22.00
N GLU A 176 4.54 -5.08 -22.21
CA GLU A 176 5.86 -4.96 -21.59
C GLU A 176 5.74 -4.76 -20.08
N THR A 177 4.81 -3.89 -19.64
CA THR A 177 4.55 -3.67 -18.22
C THR A 177 4.01 -4.94 -17.54
N GLU A 178 3.06 -5.64 -18.18
CA GLU A 178 2.58 -6.92 -17.67
C GLU A 178 3.69 -7.97 -17.59
N ALA A 179 4.57 -8.04 -18.60
CA ALA A 179 5.71 -8.95 -18.58
C ALA A 179 6.67 -8.65 -17.44
N PHE A 180 6.91 -7.35 -17.12
CA PHE A 180 7.66 -6.95 -15.93
C PHE A 180 7.02 -7.48 -14.64
N LEU A 181 5.71 -7.26 -14.47
CA LEU A 181 4.97 -7.74 -13.29
C LEU A 181 4.97 -9.27 -13.17
N MET A 182 4.79 -9.97 -14.29
CA MET A 182 4.82 -11.44 -14.35
C MET A 182 6.22 -12.01 -14.08
N SER A 183 7.27 -11.24 -14.27
CA SER A 183 8.66 -11.66 -13.98
C SER A 183 9.01 -11.60 -12.49
N VAL A 184 8.12 -11.06 -11.64
CA VAL A 184 8.23 -11.14 -10.18
C VAL A 184 8.10 -12.60 -9.76
N SER A 185 9.07 -13.08 -8.98
CA SER A 185 9.06 -14.47 -8.52
C SER A 185 7.83 -14.75 -7.62
N LYS A 186 7.27 -15.96 -7.74
CA LYS A 186 6.08 -16.39 -6.99
C LYS A 186 6.41 -17.19 -5.70
N ASP A 187 7.67 -17.21 -5.32
CA ASP A 187 8.18 -18.01 -4.18
C ASP A 187 7.86 -17.39 -2.81
N LEU A 188 7.56 -16.09 -2.78
CA LEU A 188 7.16 -15.36 -1.56
C LEU A 188 5.83 -14.67 -1.77
N PRO A 189 5.02 -14.54 -0.70
CA PRO A 189 3.82 -13.71 -0.77
C PRO A 189 4.15 -12.23 -0.97
N ILE A 190 3.18 -11.48 -1.45
CA ILE A 190 3.33 -10.07 -1.78
C ILE A 190 2.38 -9.20 -0.95
N TYR A 191 2.91 -8.13 -0.39
CA TYR A 191 2.17 -7.01 0.19
C TYR A 191 2.10 -5.90 -0.85
N ILE A 192 0.92 -5.38 -1.15
CA ILE A 192 0.72 -4.32 -2.13
C ILE A 192 0.39 -3.04 -1.40
N SER A 193 1.07 -1.95 -1.73
CA SER A 193 0.75 -0.60 -1.28
C SER A 193 0.54 0.32 -2.49
N VAL A 194 -0.57 1.05 -2.49
CA VAL A 194 -0.91 2.01 -3.53
C VAL A 194 -1.06 3.37 -2.88
N ASP A 195 -0.17 4.32 -3.20
CA ASP A 195 -0.47 5.73 -3.04
C ASP A 195 -1.15 6.24 -4.31
N LYS A 196 -2.32 6.85 -4.16
CA LYS A 196 -3.08 7.38 -5.29
C LYS A 196 -2.39 8.57 -5.98
N ASP A 197 -1.33 9.10 -5.38
CA ASP A 197 -0.54 10.13 -6.04
C ASP A 197 0.28 9.64 -7.24
N VAL A 198 0.41 8.31 -7.42
CA VAL A 198 0.92 7.73 -8.66
C VAL A 198 0.00 8.02 -9.85
N LEU A 199 -1.29 8.30 -9.59
CA LEU A 199 -2.30 8.55 -10.61
C LEU A 199 -2.23 9.97 -11.14
N CYS A 200 -2.70 10.14 -12.39
CA CYS A 200 -2.90 11.46 -12.97
C CYS A 200 -4.03 12.23 -12.26
N THR A 201 -3.98 13.55 -12.37
CA THR A 201 -4.93 14.45 -11.70
C THR A 201 -6.37 14.31 -12.18
N GLU A 202 -6.60 13.68 -13.34
CA GLU A 202 -7.94 13.37 -13.85
C GLU A 202 -8.60 12.23 -13.07
N ASP A 203 -7.80 11.29 -12.55
CA ASP A 203 -8.29 10.07 -11.91
C ASP A 203 -8.28 10.13 -10.38
N ALA A 204 -7.40 10.91 -9.76
CA ALA A 204 -7.33 11.11 -8.32
C ALA A 204 -7.00 12.55 -7.95
N ALA A 205 -7.23 12.90 -6.70
CA ALA A 205 -6.80 14.16 -6.10
C ALA A 205 -6.09 13.88 -4.78
N THR A 206 -4.85 14.31 -4.63
CA THR A 206 -4.03 14.07 -3.46
C THR A 206 -3.43 15.35 -2.92
N ILE A 207 -2.94 15.33 -1.70
CA ILE A 207 -2.25 16.48 -1.10
C ILE A 207 -0.78 16.58 -1.54
N TRP A 208 -0.23 15.52 -2.13
CA TRP A 208 1.13 15.46 -2.65
C TRP A 208 1.15 15.61 -4.17
N SER A 209 2.34 15.86 -4.74
CA SER A 209 2.51 15.91 -6.19
C SER A 209 2.14 14.58 -6.84
N GLN A 210 1.46 14.65 -7.99
CA GLN A 210 0.92 13.47 -8.65
C GLN A 210 1.73 13.05 -9.89
N GLY A 211 1.64 11.76 -10.17
CA GLY A 211 2.19 11.12 -11.36
C GLY A 211 1.26 11.25 -12.57
N ASP A 212 1.48 10.39 -13.56
CA ASP A 212 0.77 10.38 -14.84
C ASP A 212 0.05 9.06 -15.12
N MET A 213 0.04 8.10 -14.17
CA MET A 213 -0.59 6.81 -14.39
C MET A 213 -2.11 6.96 -14.46
N ALA A 214 -2.74 6.46 -15.52
CA ALA A 214 -4.19 6.38 -15.55
C ALA A 214 -4.67 5.26 -14.61
N PHE A 215 -5.79 5.48 -13.91
CA PHE A 215 -6.36 4.47 -13.00
C PHE A 215 -6.66 3.14 -13.72
N ARG A 216 -7.09 3.18 -14.98
CA ARG A 216 -7.31 1.96 -15.77
C ARG A 216 -6.04 1.12 -15.93
N ALA A 217 -4.87 1.73 -16.00
CA ALA A 217 -3.59 1.03 -16.08
C ALA A 217 -3.25 0.39 -14.73
N LEU A 218 -3.34 1.14 -13.63
CA LEU A 218 -3.17 0.61 -12.28
C LEU A 218 -4.10 -0.57 -12.01
N ALA A 219 -5.40 -0.42 -12.31
CA ALA A 219 -6.39 -1.47 -12.12
C ALA A 219 -6.05 -2.75 -12.91
N ARG A 220 -5.52 -2.61 -14.13
CA ARG A 220 -5.06 -3.75 -14.91
C ARG A 220 -3.83 -4.40 -14.29
N TYR A 221 -2.84 -3.63 -13.88
CA TYR A 221 -1.62 -4.15 -13.24
C TYR A 221 -1.95 -4.90 -11.95
N LEU A 222 -2.82 -4.34 -11.12
CA LEU A 222 -3.29 -5.02 -9.92
C LEU A 222 -4.00 -6.34 -10.23
N LYS A 223 -4.85 -6.40 -11.27
CA LYS A 223 -5.49 -7.65 -11.70
C LYS A 223 -4.48 -8.72 -12.11
N VAL A 224 -3.42 -8.34 -12.83
CA VAL A 224 -2.34 -9.27 -13.20
C VAL A 224 -1.65 -9.80 -11.96
N ILE A 225 -1.24 -8.91 -11.04
CA ILE A 225 -0.56 -9.30 -9.80
C ILE A 225 -1.46 -10.19 -8.92
N MET A 226 -2.69 -9.76 -8.68
CA MET A 226 -3.63 -10.51 -7.84
C MET A 226 -3.97 -11.89 -8.41
N LYS A 227 -3.96 -12.05 -9.73
CA LYS A 227 -4.14 -13.35 -10.38
C LYS A 227 -2.91 -14.25 -10.24
N GLU A 228 -1.71 -13.70 -10.35
CA GLU A 228 -0.48 -14.45 -10.50
C GLU A 228 0.29 -14.66 -9.19
N GLN A 229 0.05 -13.84 -8.17
CA GLN A 229 0.78 -13.82 -6.92
C GLN A 229 -0.09 -14.23 -5.72
N ASN A 230 0.57 -14.66 -4.65
CA ASN A 230 -0.07 -14.86 -3.35
C ASN A 230 -0.11 -13.50 -2.62
N VAL A 231 -1.22 -12.76 -2.76
CA VAL A 231 -1.37 -11.43 -2.16
C VAL A 231 -1.78 -11.54 -0.70
N LEU A 232 -1.05 -10.88 0.19
CA LEU A 232 -1.36 -10.79 1.62
C LEU A 232 -2.33 -9.66 1.91
N THR A 233 -2.03 -8.48 1.38
CA THR A 233 -2.65 -7.22 1.76
C THR A 233 -2.67 -6.27 0.59
N LEU A 234 -3.68 -5.40 0.56
CA LEU A 234 -3.75 -4.25 -0.32
C LEU A 234 -3.97 -2.99 0.53
N ASP A 235 -2.95 -2.15 0.64
CA ASP A 235 -3.06 -0.83 1.24
C ASP A 235 -3.39 0.22 0.19
N ILE A 236 -4.23 1.19 0.55
CA ILE A 236 -4.63 2.31 -0.28
C ILE A 236 -4.44 3.59 0.51
N CYS A 237 -3.55 4.44 0.02
CA CYS A 237 -3.22 5.75 0.58
C CYS A 237 -3.52 6.86 -0.43
N GLY A 238 -3.28 8.13 -0.06
CA GLY A 238 -3.31 9.25 -1.00
C GLY A 238 -4.68 9.92 -1.12
N GLU A 239 -5.38 10.17 -0.02
CA GLU A 239 -6.57 11.02 -0.02
C GLU A 239 -6.21 12.51 -0.15
N CYS A 240 -7.18 13.30 -0.63
CA CYS A 240 -7.10 14.76 -0.60
C CYS A 240 -7.42 15.30 0.79
N ASP A 241 -7.23 16.61 0.97
CA ASP A 241 -7.67 17.32 2.17
C ASP A 241 -9.19 17.22 2.33
N PRO A 242 -9.73 16.95 3.53
CA PRO A 242 -11.16 16.94 3.79
C PRO A 242 -11.91 18.21 3.39
N ASP A 243 -11.22 19.34 3.34
CA ASP A 243 -11.80 20.62 2.90
C ASP A 243 -11.86 20.76 1.37
N CYS A 244 -11.24 19.85 0.61
CA CYS A 244 -11.19 19.85 -0.85
C CYS A 244 -12.34 19.04 -1.47
N LEU A 245 -13.58 19.41 -1.18
CA LEU A 245 -14.79 18.67 -1.55
C LEU A 245 -14.97 18.46 -3.06
N GLU A 246 -14.45 19.37 -3.90
CA GLU A 246 -14.65 19.32 -5.36
C GLU A 246 -14.00 18.10 -6.04
N HIS A 247 -13.10 17.41 -5.37
CA HIS A 247 -12.31 16.30 -5.94
C HIS A 247 -12.50 14.97 -5.22
N ASN A 248 -13.31 14.96 -4.17
CA ASN A 248 -13.53 13.76 -3.37
C ASN A 248 -14.19 12.61 -4.18
N ASP A 249 -15.03 12.96 -5.16
CA ASP A 249 -15.71 11.98 -6.03
C ASP A 249 -14.73 11.07 -6.80
N ARG A 250 -13.55 11.59 -7.22
CA ARG A 250 -12.54 10.81 -7.94
C ARG A 250 -11.92 9.77 -7.02
N ASN A 251 -11.52 10.20 -5.82
CA ASN A 251 -10.94 9.33 -4.82
C ASN A 251 -11.93 8.26 -4.36
N GLU A 252 -13.19 8.64 -4.15
CA GLU A 252 -14.27 7.71 -3.81
C GLU A 252 -14.47 6.66 -4.92
N TYR A 253 -14.46 7.07 -6.19
CA TYR A 253 -14.54 6.15 -7.32
C TYR A 253 -13.38 5.15 -7.30
N VAL A 254 -12.14 5.61 -7.16
CA VAL A 254 -10.94 4.75 -7.08
C VAL A 254 -11.04 3.80 -5.89
N ASN A 255 -11.40 4.28 -4.71
CA ASN A 255 -11.53 3.47 -3.50
C ASN A 255 -12.60 2.37 -3.70
N ARG A 256 -13.73 2.69 -4.29
CA ARG A 256 -14.81 1.74 -4.58
C ARG A 256 -14.37 0.66 -5.57
N GLU A 257 -13.68 1.05 -6.65
CA GLU A 257 -13.21 0.10 -7.65
C GLU A 257 -12.13 -0.84 -7.08
N LEU A 258 -11.21 -0.31 -6.27
CA LEU A 258 -10.18 -1.13 -5.60
C LEU A 258 -10.79 -2.08 -4.57
N LEU A 259 -11.78 -1.62 -3.79
CA LEU A 259 -12.52 -2.47 -2.87
C LEU A 259 -13.28 -3.60 -3.60
N ASN A 260 -13.96 -3.28 -4.71
CA ASN A 260 -14.66 -4.27 -5.52
C ASN A 260 -13.69 -5.30 -6.11
N MET A 261 -12.54 -4.86 -6.61
CA MET A 261 -11.49 -5.72 -7.15
C MET A 261 -10.96 -6.68 -6.08
N TRP A 262 -10.68 -6.18 -4.87
CA TRP A 262 -10.25 -6.99 -3.73
C TRP A 262 -11.30 -8.06 -3.38
N LYS A 263 -12.56 -7.68 -3.28
CA LYS A 263 -13.67 -8.60 -2.97
C LYS A 263 -13.86 -9.69 -4.04
N GLU A 264 -13.73 -9.33 -5.32
CA GLU A 264 -13.79 -10.31 -6.41
C GLU A 264 -12.64 -11.29 -6.33
N TRP A 265 -11.43 -10.80 -6.11
CA TRP A 265 -10.24 -11.64 -5.98
C TRP A 265 -10.37 -12.62 -4.80
N ARG A 266 -10.80 -12.14 -3.64
CA ARG A 266 -11.02 -12.97 -2.44
C ARG A 266 -12.00 -14.11 -2.68
N LYS A 267 -13.12 -13.88 -3.33
CA LYS A 267 -14.11 -14.94 -3.66
C LYS A 267 -13.53 -16.12 -4.42
N HIS A 268 -12.45 -15.91 -5.17
CA HIS A 268 -11.81 -16.95 -5.98
C HIS A 268 -10.65 -17.65 -5.26
N HIS A 269 -10.12 -17.08 -4.17
CA HIS A 269 -8.93 -17.57 -3.47
C HIS A 269 -9.21 -18.10 -2.05
N GLU A 270 -10.43 -17.95 -1.52
CA GLU A 270 -10.87 -18.51 -0.23
C GLU A 270 -11.34 -19.97 -0.27
N LYS A 271 -11.00 -20.73 -1.33
CA LYS A 271 -11.38 -22.14 -1.47
C LYS A 271 -10.31 -23.09 -0.96
#